data_96991de9b1fda1ae88d0f64f340aa1be
#
_entry.id   96991de9b1fda1ae88d0f64f340aa1be
#
_cell.length_a   1.000
_cell.length_b   1.000
_cell.length_c   1.000
_cell.angle_alpha   90.00
_cell.angle_beta   90.00
_cell.angle_gamma   90.00
#
_symmetry.space_group_name_H-M   'P 1'
#
loop_
_entity.id
_entity.type
_entity.pdbx_description
1 polymer ?
#
loop_
_entity_poly.entity_id
_entity_poly.type
_entity_poly.pdbx_seq_one_letter_code
_entity_poly.pdbx_strand_id
1 'polypeptide(L)'
;NKTLDFQELESLPLIFLEKNTSSRSYMDEFLAGNGVYVQPEFELATSDMIVQFVRRNLGVGCVMRDFARDYVESGLLFELRFNKIIPKRQFCVVRNTKMPMAPAAEKLLEIMELDRQEEAKI
;
A
#
# COMPACT_ATOMS: atom_id res chain seq x y z
N ASN A 1 20.64 8.11 6.57
CA ASN A 1 19.91 7.64 5.36
C ASN A 1 20.54 6.37 4.81
N LYS A 2 20.45 5.29 5.55
CA LYS A 2 20.90 3.97 5.13
C LYS A 2 19.85 3.33 4.23
N THR A 3 20.31 2.74 3.11
CA THR A 3 19.47 1.88 2.28
C THR A 3 19.46 0.46 2.87
N LEU A 4 18.28 -0.13 3.01
CA LEU A 4 18.08 -1.43 3.64
C LEU A 4 17.87 -2.51 2.58
N ASP A 5 18.22 -3.75 2.93
CA ASP A 5 17.80 -4.94 2.18
C ASP A 5 16.45 -5.44 2.72
N PHE A 6 15.64 -6.06 1.87
CA PHE A 6 14.37 -6.63 2.30
C PHE A 6 14.52 -7.71 3.38
N GLN A 7 15.65 -8.42 3.40
CA GLN A 7 15.94 -9.40 4.44
C GLN A 7 16.01 -8.77 5.84
N GLU A 8 16.37 -7.50 5.95
CA GLU A 8 16.39 -6.80 7.24
C GLU A 8 15.00 -6.64 7.84
N LEU A 9 13.92 -6.73 7.02
CA LEU A 9 12.55 -6.72 7.51
C LEU A 9 12.23 -7.88 8.46
N GLU A 10 12.89 -9.01 8.30
CA GLU A 10 12.66 -10.19 9.15
C GLU A 10 13.01 -9.95 10.62
N SER A 11 13.89 -8.98 10.90
CA SER A 11 14.32 -8.63 12.26
C SER A 11 13.62 -7.40 12.84
N LEU A 12 12.75 -6.75 12.08
CA LEU A 12 12.07 -5.53 12.51
C LEU A 12 10.68 -5.83 13.10
N PRO A 13 10.20 -5.01 14.05
CA PRO A 13 8.83 -5.12 14.56
C PRO A 13 7.84 -4.57 13.52
N LEU A 14 7.29 -5.45 12.69
CA LEU A 14 6.44 -5.07 11.57
C LEU A 14 4.97 -4.95 11.96
N ILE A 15 4.30 -3.97 11.36
CA ILE A 15 2.86 -3.72 11.49
C ILE A 15 2.25 -3.79 10.09
N PHE A 16 1.48 -4.83 9.83
CA PHE A 16 0.88 -5.11 8.53
C PHE A 16 -0.64 -5.13 8.62
N LEU A 17 -1.29 -5.06 7.47
CA LEU A 17 -2.71 -5.34 7.38
C LEU A 17 -3.00 -6.82 7.63
N GLU A 18 -4.24 -7.13 8.00
CA GLU A 18 -4.71 -8.50 8.20
C GLU A 18 -4.56 -9.35 6.93
N LYS A 19 -4.39 -10.66 7.11
CA LYS A 19 -4.08 -11.61 6.04
C LYS A 19 -5.14 -11.70 4.93
N ASN A 20 -6.37 -11.37 5.23
CA ASN A 20 -7.47 -11.45 4.26
C ASN A 20 -7.62 -10.20 3.39
N THR A 21 -6.69 -9.27 3.47
CA THR A 21 -6.70 -8.09 2.60
C THR A 21 -5.86 -8.32 1.35
N SER A 22 -6.27 -7.72 0.24
CA SER A 22 -5.51 -7.81 -1.02
C SER A 22 -4.13 -7.15 -0.92
N SER A 23 -4.01 -6.08 -0.15
CA SER A 23 -2.73 -5.40 0.08
C SER A 23 -1.75 -6.30 0.83
N ARG A 24 -2.23 -7.02 1.85
CA ARG A 24 -1.40 -7.96 2.59
C ARG A 24 -0.94 -9.11 1.71
N SER A 25 -1.85 -9.70 0.93
CA SER A 25 -1.52 -10.79 0.02
C SER A 25 -0.48 -10.37 -1.01
N TYR A 26 -0.61 -9.17 -1.56
CA TYR A 26 0.35 -8.61 -2.50
C TYR A 26 1.74 -8.49 -1.87
N MET A 27 1.84 -7.94 -0.67
CA MET A 27 3.12 -7.79 0.03
C MET A 27 3.74 -9.14 0.39
N ASP A 28 2.95 -10.08 0.87
CA ASP A 28 3.44 -11.41 1.23
C ASP A 28 4.02 -12.13 -0.01
N GLU A 29 3.33 -12.06 -1.14
CA GLU A 29 3.81 -12.65 -2.41
C GLU A 29 5.08 -11.95 -2.91
N PHE A 30 5.13 -10.63 -2.84
CA PHE A 30 6.30 -9.87 -3.28
C PHE A 30 7.52 -10.21 -2.41
N LEU A 31 7.37 -10.23 -1.10
CA LEU A 31 8.46 -10.55 -0.18
C LEU A 31 8.90 -12.01 -0.34
N ALA A 32 7.97 -12.95 -0.45
CA ALA A 32 8.29 -14.36 -0.68
C ALA A 32 9.03 -14.56 -1.99
N GLY A 33 8.68 -13.86 -3.05
CA GLY A 33 9.38 -13.86 -4.32
C GLY A 33 10.82 -13.36 -4.24
N ASN A 34 11.15 -12.59 -3.19
CA ASN A 34 12.50 -12.11 -2.89
C ASN A 34 13.18 -12.93 -1.77
N GLY A 35 12.60 -14.06 -1.38
CA GLY A 35 13.14 -14.91 -0.34
C GLY A 35 12.99 -14.38 1.09
N VAL A 36 12.03 -13.46 1.30
CA VAL A 36 11.80 -12.81 2.59
C VAL A 36 10.48 -13.29 3.19
N TYR A 37 10.53 -13.83 4.38
CA TYR A 37 9.37 -14.34 5.12
C TYR A 37 9.27 -13.61 6.45
N VAL A 38 8.22 -12.81 6.61
CA VAL A 38 8.04 -11.94 7.77
C VAL A 38 6.91 -12.45 8.66
N GLN A 39 7.04 -12.18 9.95
CA GLN A 39 5.98 -12.40 10.93
C GLN A 39 5.69 -11.05 11.62
N PRO A 40 4.60 -10.37 11.22
CA PRO A 40 4.26 -9.08 11.84
C PRO A 40 3.94 -9.24 13.32
N GLU A 41 4.33 -8.25 14.11
CA GLU A 41 3.93 -8.18 15.53
C GLU A 41 2.48 -7.72 15.67
N PHE A 42 2.03 -6.87 14.78
CA PHE A 42 0.65 -6.39 14.75
C PHE A 42 0.05 -6.60 13.37
N GLU A 43 -1.16 -7.13 13.35
CA GLU A 43 -1.97 -7.26 12.15
C GLU A 43 -3.24 -6.44 12.36
N LEU A 44 -3.42 -5.38 11.58
CA LEU A 44 -4.47 -4.38 11.78
C LEU A 44 -5.44 -4.35 10.60
N ALA A 45 -6.66 -3.90 10.85
CA ALA A 45 -7.73 -3.89 9.86
C ALA A 45 -7.57 -2.79 8.81
N THR A 46 -6.97 -1.65 9.15
CA THR A 46 -6.90 -0.49 8.26
C THR A 46 -5.51 0.14 8.23
N SER A 47 -5.20 0.81 7.11
CA SER A 47 -3.95 1.56 6.96
C SER A 47 -3.87 2.74 7.93
N ASP A 48 -4.99 3.36 8.26
CA ASP A 48 -5.02 4.45 9.26
C ASP A 48 -4.58 3.97 10.63
N MET A 49 -5.01 2.80 11.05
CA MET A 49 -4.55 2.20 12.32
C MET A 49 -3.04 1.94 12.29
N ILE A 50 -2.52 1.45 11.17
CA ILE A 50 -1.08 1.24 11.01
C ILE A 50 -0.31 2.55 11.19
N VAL A 51 -0.74 3.61 10.53
CA VAL A 51 -0.11 4.94 10.65
C VAL A 51 -0.12 5.41 12.11
N GLN A 52 -1.23 5.26 12.83
CA GLN A 52 -1.32 5.67 14.23
C GLN A 52 -0.39 4.86 15.14
N PHE A 53 -0.24 3.57 14.89
CA PHE A 53 0.70 2.72 15.63
C PHE A 53 2.16 3.12 15.37
N VAL A 54 2.50 3.40 14.12
CA VAL A 54 3.86 3.84 13.76
C VAL A 54 4.17 5.21 14.38
N ARG A 55 3.21 6.12 14.39
CA ARG A 55 3.37 7.43 15.05
C ARG A 55 3.68 7.32 16.54
N ARG A 56 3.18 6.28 17.18
CA ARG A 56 3.45 5.98 18.59
C ARG A 56 4.71 5.16 18.82
N ASN A 57 5.50 5.00 17.78
CA ASN A 57 6.78 4.28 17.82
C ASN A 57 6.64 2.80 18.21
N LEU A 58 5.55 2.17 17.77
CA LEU A 58 5.27 0.76 18.09
C LEU A 58 5.86 -0.22 17.06
N GLY A 59 6.38 0.28 15.95
CA GLY A 59 7.00 -0.57 14.95
C GLY A 59 7.14 0.10 13.59
N VAL A 60 7.41 -0.72 12.59
CA VAL A 60 7.56 -0.33 11.18
C VAL A 60 6.33 -0.77 10.41
N GLY A 61 5.59 0.18 9.88
CA GLY A 61 4.35 -0.08 9.16
C GLY A 61 4.54 -0.23 7.66
N CYS A 62 3.71 -1.05 7.05
CA CYS A 62 3.61 -1.16 5.60
C CYS A 62 2.25 -0.63 5.14
N VAL A 63 2.26 0.50 4.43
CA VAL A 63 1.06 1.15 3.90
C VAL A 63 1.34 1.68 2.49
N MET A 64 0.28 1.96 1.74
CA MET A 64 0.43 2.72 0.51
C MET A 64 0.90 4.13 0.85
N ARG A 65 1.81 4.68 0.04
CA ARG A 65 2.43 5.99 0.30
C ARG A 65 1.41 7.10 0.56
N ASP A 66 0.29 7.09 -0.13
CA ASP A 66 -0.72 8.13 0.00
C ASP A 66 -1.30 8.25 1.42
N PHE A 67 -1.41 7.15 2.15
CA PHE A 67 -1.90 7.18 3.52
C PHE A 67 -0.93 7.81 4.51
N ALA A 68 0.36 7.81 4.19
CA ALA A 68 1.41 8.33 5.08
C ALA A 68 1.99 9.67 4.61
N ARG A 69 1.60 10.13 3.41
CA ARG A 69 2.23 11.29 2.76
C ARG A 69 2.33 12.51 3.66
N ASP A 70 1.22 12.95 4.22
CA ASP A 70 1.18 14.18 5.03
C ASP A 70 2.06 14.06 6.28
N TYR A 71 2.11 12.90 6.88
CA TYR A 71 2.95 12.64 8.06
C TYR A 71 4.44 12.60 7.71
N VAL A 72 4.78 12.09 6.54
CA VAL A 72 6.17 12.07 6.05
C VAL A 72 6.62 13.50 5.70
N GLU A 73 5.79 14.25 5.00
CA GLU A 73 6.09 15.64 4.63
C GLU A 73 6.23 16.54 5.84
N SER A 74 5.45 16.30 6.90
CA SER A 74 5.54 17.06 8.15
C SER A 74 6.67 16.60 9.08
N GLY A 75 7.40 15.55 8.73
CA GLY A 75 8.51 15.02 9.52
C GLY A 75 8.10 14.14 10.70
N LEU A 76 6.81 13.78 10.82
CA LEU A 76 6.32 12.92 11.90
C LEU A 76 6.58 11.44 11.64
N LEU A 77 6.75 11.05 10.38
CA LEU A 77 7.13 9.69 9.97
C LEU A 77 8.30 9.75 9.00
N PHE A 78 9.06 8.66 8.94
CA PHE A 78 10.14 8.48 7.98
C PHE A 78 9.86 7.32 7.06
N GLU A 79 10.10 7.50 5.77
CA GLU A 79 10.03 6.42 4.79
C GLU A 79 11.35 5.66 4.80
N LEU A 80 11.29 4.35 5.03
CA LEU A 80 12.46 3.49 4.89
C LEU A 80 12.75 3.22 3.42
N ARG A 81 14.01 3.31 3.06
CA ARG A 81 14.47 3.08 1.68
C ARG A 81 15.12 1.71 1.57
N PHE A 82 14.76 1.02 0.51
CA PHE A 82 15.28 -0.31 0.20
C PHE A 82 16.08 -0.28 -1.10
N ASN A 83 16.95 -1.27 -1.26
CA ASN A 83 17.75 -1.44 -2.48
C ASN A 83 16.94 -1.86 -3.70
N LYS A 84 15.70 -2.29 -3.50
CA LYS A 84 14.74 -2.62 -4.56
C LYS A 84 13.44 -1.86 -4.33
N ILE A 85 12.72 -1.58 -5.42
CA ILE A 85 11.45 -0.88 -5.38
C ILE A 85 10.31 -1.89 -5.33
N ILE A 86 9.35 -1.69 -4.44
CA ILE A 86 8.09 -2.43 -4.44
C ILE A 86 7.27 -1.94 -5.63
N PRO A 87 6.88 -2.81 -6.59
CA PRO A 87 6.14 -2.39 -7.77
C PRO A 87 4.78 -1.77 -7.42
N LYS A 88 4.34 -0.83 -8.23
CA LYS A 88 3.00 -0.27 -8.09
C LYS A 88 1.94 -1.31 -8.41
N ARG A 89 0.85 -1.29 -7.65
CA ARG A 89 -0.30 -2.15 -7.92
C ARG A 89 -1.18 -1.51 -8.98
N GLN A 90 -1.84 -2.35 -9.77
CA GLN A 90 -2.86 -1.93 -10.71
C GLN A 90 -4.24 -2.25 -10.17
N PHE A 91 -5.15 -1.31 -10.32
CA PHE A 91 -6.56 -1.49 -10.02
C PHE A 91 -7.34 -1.60 -11.32
N CYS A 92 -8.29 -2.51 -11.36
CA CYS A 92 -9.14 -2.72 -12.51
C CYS A 92 -10.59 -2.40 -12.16
N VAL A 93 -11.30 -1.78 -13.10
CA VAL A 93 -12.75 -1.64 -13.02
C VAL A 93 -13.35 -2.80 -13.82
N VAL A 94 -14.20 -3.58 -13.18
CA VAL A 94 -14.88 -4.71 -13.81
C VAL A 94 -16.37 -4.41 -13.90
N ARG A 95 -16.95 -4.60 -15.08
CA ARG A 95 -18.38 -4.42 -15.29
C ARG A 95 -18.97 -5.59 -16.05
N ASN A 96 -20.26 -5.82 -15.84
CA ASN A 96 -20.99 -6.81 -16.64
C ASN A 96 -21.46 -6.15 -17.94
N THR A 97 -20.91 -6.59 -19.08
CA THR A 97 -21.25 -6.04 -20.40
C THR A 97 -22.66 -6.37 -20.87
N LYS A 98 -23.30 -7.36 -20.23
CA LYS A 98 -24.69 -7.79 -20.59
C LYS A 98 -25.75 -6.99 -19.83
N MET A 99 -25.38 -6.19 -18.87
CA MET A 99 -26.30 -5.38 -18.07
C MET A 99 -25.95 -3.90 -18.19
N PRO A 100 -26.96 -3.00 -18.32
CA PRO A 100 -26.69 -1.57 -18.35
C PRO A 100 -26.17 -1.11 -16.99
N MET A 101 -25.25 -0.16 -17.02
CA MET A 101 -24.73 0.48 -15.81
C MET A 101 -25.73 1.51 -15.30
N ALA A 102 -25.83 1.67 -13.98
CA ALA A 102 -26.56 2.78 -13.39
C ALA A 102 -25.90 4.11 -13.78
N PRO A 103 -26.67 5.21 -13.94
CA PRO A 103 -26.10 6.51 -14.34
C PRO A 103 -24.97 6.99 -13.42
N ALA A 104 -25.06 6.76 -12.11
CA ALA A 104 -23.99 7.12 -11.17
C ALA A 104 -22.71 6.35 -11.42
N ALA A 105 -22.81 5.06 -11.79
CA ALA A 105 -21.66 4.24 -12.10
C ALA A 105 -20.98 4.68 -13.42
N GLU A 106 -21.78 5.02 -14.44
CA GLU A 106 -21.25 5.57 -15.70
C GLU A 106 -20.50 6.87 -15.47
N LYS A 107 -21.06 7.76 -14.64
CA LYS A 107 -20.42 9.03 -14.28
C LYS A 107 -19.10 8.84 -13.54
N LEU A 108 -19.07 7.91 -12.60
CA LEU A 108 -17.84 7.57 -11.88
C LEU A 108 -16.77 7.06 -12.84
N LEU A 109 -17.12 6.18 -13.78
CA LEU A 109 -16.18 5.65 -14.75
C LEU A 109 -15.62 6.75 -15.65
N GLU A 110 -16.46 7.70 -16.12
CA GLU A 110 -15.99 8.85 -16.88
C GLU A 110 -14.96 9.67 -16.10
N ILE A 111 -15.22 9.96 -14.83
CA ILE A 111 -14.31 10.73 -13.96
C ILE A 111 -12.98 9.98 -13.81
N MET A 112 -13.01 8.68 -13.61
CA MET A 112 -11.81 7.86 -13.47
C MET A 112 -10.99 7.81 -14.75
N GLU A 113 -11.62 7.75 -15.90
CA GLU A 113 -10.94 7.78 -17.21
C GLU A 113 -10.28 9.14 -17.48
N LEU A 114 -10.94 10.24 -17.10
CA LEU A 114 -10.36 11.58 -17.21
C LEU A 114 -9.12 11.73 -16.34
N ASP A 115 -9.18 11.29 -15.09
CA ASP A 115 -8.04 11.31 -14.18
C ASP A 115 -6.87 10.50 -14.74
N ARG A 116 -7.14 9.34 -15.31
CA ARG A 116 -6.11 8.50 -15.94
C ARG A 116 -5.46 9.18 -17.14
N GLN A 117 -6.22 9.92 -17.93
CA GLN A 117 -5.69 10.68 -19.06
C GLN A 117 -4.79 11.84 -18.61
N GLU A 118 -5.13 12.50 -17.52
CA GLU A 118 -4.31 13.56 -16.93
C GLU A 118 -2.99 13.01 -16.40
N GLU A 119 -3.00 11.89 -15.69
CA GLU A 119 -1.79 11.22 -15.21
C GLU A 119 -0.87 10.81 -16.37
N ALA A 120 -1.42 10.36 -17.47
CA ALA A 120 -0.65 9.97 -18.65
C ALA A 120 0.02 11.14 -19.37
N LYS A 121 -0.41 12.38 -19.14
CA LYS A 121 0.16 13.60 -19.72
C LYS A 121 1.33 14.18 -18.91
N ILE A 122 1.53 13.69 -17.71
CA ILE A 122 2.62 14.07 -16.85
C ILE A 122 3.81 13.12 -17.06
#